data_9a28beee8378e1b28149854667e4ad4e
#
_entry.id   9a28beee8378e1b28149854667e4ad4e
#
_cell.length_a   1.000
_cell.length_b   1.000
_cell.length_c   1.000
_cell.angle_alpha   90.00
_cell.angle_beta   90.00
_cell.angle_gamma   90.00
#
_symmetry.space_group_name_H-M   'P 1'
#
loop_
_entity.id
_entity.type
_entity.pdbx_description
1 polymer ?
#
loop_
_entity_poly.entity_id
_entity_poly.type
_entity_poly.pdbx_seq_one_letter_code
_entity_poly.pdbx_strand_id
1 'polypeptide(L)'
;MLLELDEPLLQRIYQLEPDPRPEALFADTELGTHVEQGPWLIQLTPDSPLLSAYRQAPEQWPGVLLSSGRPVDELLAHLRAMLVVQFEGERKGILRYYDPQVASYLFAATEAVITWLGPIEQLFWHGPTWADRSENISHWRSLRSESTNHGAPPKGRLILDRMQIAALEQQQLEAFAYERWQEHSHAEFNQILGYMQQGIASGFDDEKSLGAYLEARLTYPQHLSHPQIASGQVQFRLQQLQSWLEATPAPSESQG
;
A
#
# COMPACT_ATOMS: atom_id res chain seq x y z
N MET A 1 13.16 -13.64 5.10
CA MET A 1 12.90 -12.47 4.23
C MET A 1 11.85 -12.86 3.22
N LEU A 2 10.88 -12.02 2.98
CA LEU A 2 9.78 -12.23 2.04
C LEU A 2 9.85 -11.15 0.97
N LEU A 3 10.06 -11.54 -0.29
CA LEU A 3 10.33 -10.65 -1.41
C LEU A 3 9.46 -11.00 -2.62
N GLU A 4 9.04 -10.00 -3.39
CA GLU A 4 8.64 -10.22 -4.78
C GLU A 4 9.91 -10.36 -5.62
N LEU A 5 10.01 -11.45 -6.38
CA LEU A 5 11.20 -11.75 -7.18
C LEU A 5 10.91 -11.57 -8.66
N ASP A 6 11.78 -10.83 -9.32
CA ASP A 6 12.00 -10.88 -10.74
C ASP A 6 13.31 -11.63 -11.05
N GLU A 7 13.57 -11.93 -12.30
CA GLU A 7 14.76 -12.66 -12.69
C GLU A 7 16.07 -11.95 -12.31
N PRO A 8 16.23 -10.62 -12.48
CA PRO A 8 17.40 -9.89 -12.02
C PRO A 8 17.64 -9.97 -10.50
N LEU A 9 16.57 -9.86 -9.71
CA LEU A 9 16.67 -9.92 -8.26
C LEU A 9 17.03 -11.32 -7.80
N LEU A 10 16.46 -12.35 -8.41
CA LEU A 10 16.78 -13.74 -8.12
C LEU A 10 18.28 -14.04 -8.40
N GLN A 11 18.83 -13.58 -9.52
CA GLN A 11 20.25 -13.70 -9.82
C GLN A 11 21.13 -13.03 -8.77
N ARG A 12 20.78 -11.84 -8.31
CA ARG A 12 21.49 -11.13 -7.23
C ARG A 12 21.45 -11.89 -5.91
N ILE A 13 20.31 -12.54 -5.58
CA ILE A 13 20.18 -13.37 -4.39
C ILE A 13 21.18 -14.54 -4.45
N TYR A 14 21.26 -15.26 -5.57
CA TYR A 14 22.19 -16.37 -5.72
C TYR A 14 23.66 -15.93 -5.72
N GLN A 15 23.97 -14.68 -6.01
CA GLN A 15 25.33 -14.12 -5.87
C GLN A 15 25.70 -13.88 -4.41
N LEU A 16 24.73 -13.58 -3.56
CA LEU A 16 24.94 -13.28 -2.14
C LEU A 16 24.76 -14.51 -1.25
N GLU A 17 23.81 -15.37 -1.60
CA GLU A 17 23.49 -16.60 -0.87
C GLU A 17 23.70 -17.81 -1.76
N PRO A 18 24.70 -18.67 -1.47
CA PRO A 18 24.98 -19.84 -2.30
C PRO A 18 23.86 -20.87 -2.34
N ASP A 19 23.05 -20.97 -1.29
CA ASP A 19 21.90 -21.88 -1.18
C ASP A 19 20.71 -21.17 -0.54
N PRO A 20 20.03 -20.26 -1.24
CA PRO A 20 18.97 -19.42 -0.65
C PRO A 20 17.67 -20.18 -0.38
N ARG A 21 17.43 -21.35 -1.02
CA ARG A 21 16.25 -22.21 -0.88
C ARG A 21 14.94 -21.39 -0.85
N PRO A 22 14.61 -20.68 -1.91
CA PRO A 22 13.43 -19.85 -1.93
C PRO A 22 12.16 -20.70 -1.94
N GLU A 23 11.23 -20.41 -1.05
CA GLU A 23 9.92 -21.06 -0.95
C GLU A 23 8.85 -20.13 -1.52
N ALA A 24 8.18 -20.57 -2.60
CA ALA A 24 7.11 -19.79 -3.22
C ALA A 24 5.88 -19.72 -2.30
N LEU A 25 5.45 -18.51 -1.98
CA LEU A 25 4.34 -18.34 -1.05
C LEU A 25 2.99 -18.76 -1.66
N PHE A 26 2.81 -18.56 -2.96
CA PHE A 26 1.57 -18.93 -3.67
C PHE A 26 1.44 -20.44 -3.90
N ALA A 27 2.54 -21.21 -3.82
CA ALA A 27 2.46 -22.66 -3.91
C ALA A 27 1.55 -23.26 -2.84
N ASP A 28 0.82 -24.31 -3.17
CA ASP A 28 -0.16 -25.00 -2.30
C ASP A 28 -1.30 -24.12 -1.76
N THR A 29 -1.61 -23.02 -2.45
CA THR A 29 -2.73 -22.13 -2.16
C THR A 29 -3.71 -22.04 -3.33
N GLU A 30 -4.84 -21.35 -3.14
CA GLU A 30 -5.76 -21.04 -4.26
C GLU A 30 -5.12 -20.13 -5.34
N LEU A 31 -3.92 -19.57 -5.08
CA LEU A 31 -3.13 -18.76 -6.01
C LEU A 31 -2.05 -19.59 -6.75
N GLY A 32 -2.02 -20.90 -6.59
CA GLY A 32 -0.97 -21.78 -7.11
C GLY A 32 -0.77 -21.74 -8.63
N THR A 33 -1.77 -21.32 -9.40
CA THR A 33 -1.64 -21.08 -10.85
C THR A 33 -0.78 -19.86 -11.20
N HIS A 34 -0.48 -19.00 -10.21
CA HIS A 34 0.27 -17.76 -10.34
C HIS A 34 1.56 -17.75 -9.49
N VAL A 35 2.15 -18.92 -9.25
CA VAL A 35 3.32 -19.09 -8.37
C VAL A 35 4.44 -18.10 -8.69
N GLU A 36 4.74 -17.90 -9.97
CA GLU A 36 5.83 -17.04 -10.41
C GLU A 36 5.57 -15.54 -10.18
N GLN A 37 4.31 -15.15 -9.95
CA GLN A 37 3.90 -13.77 -9.69
C GLN A 37 3.80 -13.47 -8.18
N GLY A 38 4.02 -14.47 -7.35
CA GLY A 38 3.94 -14.36 -5.91
C GLY A 38 5.26 -14.05 -5.23
N PRO A 39 5.21 -13.70 -3.95
CA PRO A 39 6.42 -13.49 -3.17
C PRO A 39 7.07 -14.83 -2.78
N TRP A 40 8.36 -14.73 -2.49
CA TRP A 40 9.21 -15.85 -2.11
C TRP A 40 9.77 -15.65 -0.71
N LEU A 41 9.68 -16.68 0.12
CA LEU A 41 10.30 -16.72 1.43
C LEU A 41 11.71 -17.24 1.32
N ILE A 42 12.69 -16.48 1.80
CA ILE A 42 14.10 -16.86 1.88
C ILE A 42 14.50 -16.89 3.34
N GLN A 43 15.03 -18.03 3.77
CA GLN A 43 15.58 -18.16 5.12
C GLN A 43 16.96 -17.52 5.19
N LEU A 44 17.19 -16.69 6.20
CA LEU A 44 18.44 -16.00 6.41
C LEU A 44 19.01 -16.31 7.80
N THR A 45 20.30 -16.34 7.91
CA THR A 45 21.02 -16.33 9.18
C THR A 45 21.42 -14.91 9.57
N PRO A 46 21.75 -14.64 10.83
CA PRO A 46 22.26 -13.32 11.25
C PRO A 46 23.46 -12.81 10.46
N ASP A 47 24.31 -13.73 9.98
CA ASP A 47 25.54 -13.43 9.23
C ASP A 47 25.34 -13.44 7.70
N SER A 48 24.10 -13.57 7.23
CA SER A 48 23.76 -13.61 5.80
C SER A 48 24.24 -12.35 5.07
N PRO A 49 24.99 -12.49 3.97
CA PRO A 49 25.33 -11.37 3.10
C PRO A 49 24.10 -10.67 2.52
N LEU A 50 23.03 -11.42 2.21
CA LEU A 50 21.76 -10.86 1.71
C LEU A 50 21.11 -9.99 2.78
N LEU A 51 21.12 -10.40 4.07
CA LEU A 51 20.61 -9.57 5.16
C LEU A 51 21.41 -8.26 5.29
N SER A 52 22.72 -8.33 5.12
CA SER A 52 23.58 -7.16 5.14
C SER A 52 23.30 -6.22 3.97
N ALA A 53 23.12 -6.76 2.76
CA ALA A 53 22.76 -5.99 1.57
C ALA A 53 21.37 -5.31 1.72
N TYR A 54 20.39 -6.03 2.26
CA TYR A 54 19.07 -5.48 2.57
C TYR A 54 19.13 -4.29 3.54
N ARG A 55 19.96 -4.38 4.58
CA ARG A 55 20.13 -3.29 5.55
C ARG A 55 20.82 -2.05 4.96
N GLN A 56 21.74 -2.25 4.01
CA GLN A 56 22.51 -1.17 3.39
C GLN A 56 21.73 -0.41 2.32
N ALA A 57 20.90 -1.11 1.54
CA ALA A 57 20.16 -0.55 0.44
C ALA A 57 18.76 -1.20 0.35
N PRO A 58 17.88 -0.97 1.35
CA PRO A 58 16.59 -1.68 1.46
C PRO A 58 15.65 -1.40 0.29
N GLU A 59 15.76 -0.25 -0.37
CA GLU A 59 14.98 0.12 -1.55
C GLU A 59 15.25 -0.77 -2.76
N GLN A 60 16.38 -1.48 -2.78
CA GLN A 60 16.74 -2.43 -3.84
C GLN A 60 16.18 -3.84 -3.61
N TRP A 61 15.52 -4.07 -2.50
CA TRP A 61 15.00 -5.35 -2.05
C TRP A 61 13.53 -5.22 -1.66
N PRO A 62 12.60 -5.19 -2.64
CA PRO A 62 11.19 -4.95 -2.38
C PRO A 62 10.55 -6.08 -1.58
N GLY A 63 10.42 -5.89 -0.27
CA GLY A 63 9.86 -6.90 0.61
C GLY A 63 10.01 -6.58 2.09
N VAL A 64 9.71 -7.58 2.91
CA VAL A 64 9.72 -7.45 4.36
C VAL A 64 10.65 -8.48 5.00
N LEU A 65 11.24 -8.13 6.11
CA LEU A 65 12.03 -9.02 6.94
C LEU A 65 11.19 -9.43 8.16
N LEU A 66 11.19 -10.72 8.47
CA LEU A 66 10.47 -11.23 9.63
C LEU A 66 11.35 -12.17 10.46
N SER A 67 11.12 -12.19 11.76
CA SER A 67 11.73 -13.17 12.68
C SER A 67 10.63 -14.06 13.26
N SER A 68 11.00 -15.33 13.49
CA SER A 68 10.14 -16.34 14.11
C SER A 68 10.99 -17.36 14.81
N GLY A 69 10.62 -17.74 16.02
CA GLY A 69 11.19 -18.89 16.74
C GLY A 69 10.50 -20.21 16.38
N ARG A 70 9.53 -20.19 15.46
CA ARG A 70 8.77 -21.39 15.05
C ARG A 70 9.40 -22.06 13.84
N PRO A 71 9.14 -23.37 13.61
CA PRO A 71 9.54 -24.05 12.39
C PRO A 71 9.06 -23.34 11.14
N VAL A 72 9.84 -23.39 10.07
CA VAL A 72 9.56 -22.71 8.82
C VAL A 72 8.22 -23.13 8.20
N ASP A 73 7.86 -24.39 8.33
CA ASP A 73 6.58 -24.91 7.80
C ASP A 73 5.36 -24.27 8.50
N GLU A 74 5.44 -24.05 9.82
CA GLU A 74 4.39 -23.34 10.56
C GLU A 74 4.30 -21.87 10.14
N LEU A 75 5.45 -21.24 9.96
CA LEU A 75 5.53 -19.87 9.48
C LEU A 75 4.96 -19.75 8.06
N LEU A 76 5.36 -20.64 7.15
CA LEU A 76 4.91 -20.66 5.77
C LEU A 76 3.38 -20.87 5.67
N ALA A 77 2.85 -21.80 6.46
CA ALA A 77 1.42 -22.04 6.53
C ALA A 77 0.65 -20.79 7.00
N HIS A 78 1.19 -20.07 7.99
CA HIS A 78 0.61 -18.83 8.49
C HIS A 78 0.67 -17.72 7.43
N LEU A 79 1.82 -17.51 6.80
CA LEU A 79 1.99 -16.52 5.73
C LEU A 79 1.04 -16.78 4.56
N ARG A 80 0.86 -18.03 4.16
CA ARG A 80 -0.10 -18.45 3.13
C ARG A 80 -1.55 -18.15 3.53
N ALA A 81 -1.90 -18.36 4.80
CA ALA A 81 -3.24 -18.05 5.30
C ALA A 81 -3.56 -16.54 5.29
N MET A 82 -2.55 -15.68 5.31
CA MET A 82 -2.70 -14.22 5.24
C MET A 82 -2.88 -13.69 3.81
N LEU A 83 -2.58 -14.49 2.77
CA LEU A 83 -2.61 -14.01 1.38
C LEU A 83 -3.99 -13.63 0.89
N VAL A 84 -5.01 -14.39 1.28
CA VAL A 84 -6.37 -14.18 0.82
C VAL A 84 -7.25 -13.77 1.98
N VAL A 85 -7.69 -12.53 1.93
CA VAL A 85 -8.54 -11.92 2.95
C VAL A 85 -9.96 -11.77 2.45
N GLN A 86 -10.88 -11.67 3.41
CA GLN A 86 -12.26 -11.34 3.16
C GLN A 86 -12.57 -9.94 3.66
N PHE A 87 -13.38 -9.20 2.91
CA PHE A 87 -13.84 -7.86 3.27
C PHE A 87 -15.26 -7.65 2.75
N GLU A 88 -16.00 -6.78 3.41
CA GLU A 88 -17.37 -6.37 3.07
C GLU A 88 -18.25 -7.47 2.42
N GLY A 89 -18.89 -8.25 3.23
CA GLY A 89 -19.67 -9.40 2.79
C GLY A 89 -18.80 -10.61 2.45
N GLU A 90 -18.94 -11.18 1.26
CA GLU A 90 -18.17 -12.35 0.83
C GLU A 90 -17.07 -12.03 -0.20
N ARG A 91 -16.75 -10.75 -0.39
CA ARG A 91 -15.69 -10.36 -1.33
C ARG A 91 -14.34 -10.81 -0.80
N LYS A 92 -13.48 -11.27 -1.71
CA LYS A 92 -12.13 -11.72 -1.42
C LYS A 92 -11.13 -10.87 -2.18
N GLY A 93 -9.95 -10.72 -1.60
CA GLY A 93 -8.83 -10.05 -2.25
C GLY A 93 -7.50 -10.65 -1.83
N ILE A 94 -6.49 -10.44 -2.67
CA ILE A 94 -5.12 -10.78 -2.34
C ILE A 94 -4.55 -9.63 -1.51
N LEU A 95 -4.09 -9.95 -0.29
CA LEU A 95 -3.45 -8.97 0.57
C LEU A 95 -1.93 -9.05 0.38
N ARG A 96 -1.37 -8.00 -0.21
CA ARG A 96 0.07 -7.89 -0.47
C ARG A 96 0.82 -7.32 0.75
N TYR A 97 0.60 -7.89 1.93
CA TYR A 97 1.23 -7.47 3.18
C TYR A 97 2.77 -7.52 3.16
N TYR A 98 3.33 -8.22 2.20
CA TYR A 98 4.78 -8.35 1.95
C TYR A 98 5.34 -7.19 1.10
N ASP A 99 4.50 -6.39 0.48
CA ASP A 99 4.89 -5.15 -0.19
C ASP A 99 5.12 -4.06 0.87
N PRO A 100 6.33 -3.47 0.98
CA PRO A 100 6.63 -2.46 1.98
C PRO A 100 5.70 -1.26 1.96
N GLN A 101 5.18 -0.91 0.80
CA GLN A 101 4.27 0.19 0.63
C GLN A 101 2.89 -0.13 1.22
N VAL A 102 2.34 -1.31 0.91
CA VAL A 102 1.09 -1.79 1.52
C VAL A 102 1.25 -1.97 3.03
N ALA A 103 2.38 -2.54 3.47
CA ALA A 103 2.72 -2.72 4.87
C ALA A 103 2.69 -1.41 5.65
N SER A 104 3.15 -0.30 5.04
CA SER A 104 3.22 1.02 5.68
C SER A 104 1.85 1.62 6.00
N TYR A 105 0.80 1.25 5.29
CA TYR A 105 -0.58 1.64 5.59
C TYR A 105 -1.27 0.60 6.47
N LEU A 106 -1.23 -0.66 6.08
CA LEU A 106 -1.94 -1.74 6.74
C LEU A 106 -1.54 -1.89 8.22
N PHE A 107 -0.24 -1.93 8.48
CA PHE A 107 0.29 -2.18 9.83
C PHE A 107 0.31 -0.92 10.73
N ALA A 108 0.11 0.25 10.17
CA ALA A 108 -0.08 1.47 10.95
C ALA A 108 -1.55 1.73 11.34
N ALA A 109 -2.51 1.04 10.72
CA ALA A 109 -3.92 1.36 10.83
C ALA A 109 -4.55 1.01 12.18
N THR A 110 -4.05 -0.05 12.87
CA THR A 110 -4.68 -0.53 14.09
C THR A 110 -3.75 -1.44 14.88
N GLU A 111 -3.86 -1.40 16.22
CA GLU A 111 -3.20 -2.35 17.13
C GLU A 111 -3.72 -3.79 16.95
N ALA A 112 -4.93 -3.97 16.42
CA ALA A 112 -5.50 -5.29 16.14
C ALA A 112 -4.63 -6.11 15.15
N VAL A 113 -3.80 -5.45 14.35
CA VAL A 113 -2.83 -6.11 13.45
C VAL A 113 -1.84 -7.00 14.22
N ILE A 114 -1.55 -6.71 15.48
CA ILE A 114 -0.67 -7.54 16.32
C ILE A 114 -1.20 -8.98 16.40
N THR A 115 -2.51 -9.18 16.39
CA THR A 115 -3.13 -10.51 16.40
C THR A 115 -2.89 -11.30 15.12
N TRP A 116 -2.54 -10.62 14.03
CA TRP A 116 -2.25 -11.24 12.73
C TRP A 116 -0.84 -11.82 12.66
N LEU A 117 0.06 -11.37 13.53
CA LEU A 117 1.46 -11.81 13.50
C LEU A 117 1.60 -13.33 13.71
N GLY A 118 0.73 -13.97 14.51
CA GLY A 118 0.77 -15.42 14.74
C GLY A 118 2.16 -15.88 15.18
N PRO A 119 2.85 -16.72 14.36
CA PRO A 119 4.20 -17.19 14.65
C PRO A 119 5.30 -16.15 14.41
N ILE A 120 4.96 -14.98 13.88
CA ILE A 120 5.93 -13.90 13.61
C ILE A 120 6.17 -13.15 14.92
N GLU A 121 7.40 -13.12 15.39
CA GLU A 121 7.81 -12.36 16.58
C GLU A 121 8.02 -10.89 16.25
N GLN A 122 8.59 -10.63 15.09
CA GLN A 122 8.88 -9.27 14.63
C GLN A 122 8.85 -9.19 13.10
N LEU A 123 8.24 -8.13 12.61
CA LEU A 123 8.18 -7.77 11.20
C LEU A 123 8.89 -6.43 11.02
N PHE A 124 9.74 -6.32 10.00
CA PHE A 124 10.45 -5.11 9.63
C PHE A 124 10.27 -4.83 8.15
N TRP A 125 10.12 -3.58 7.79
CA TRP A 125 10.15 -3.15 6.40
C TRP A 125 10.75 -1.75 6.29
N HIS A 126 11.28 -1.46 5.13
CA HIS A 126 11.71 -0.14 4.76
C HIS A 126 10.82 0.33 3.62
N GLY A 127 9.95 1.30 3.90
CA GLY A 127 8.99 1.77 2.91
C GLY A 127 8.28 3.03 3.39
N PRO A 128 8.23 4.04 2.51
CA PRO A 128 7.44 5.24 2.73
C PRO A 128 5.95 4.96 2.48
N THR A 129 5.08 5.79 3.01
CA THR A 129 3.77 6.03 2.40
C THR A 129 3.97 6.80 1.09
N TRP A 130 2.96 6.97 0.27
CA TRP A 130 3.08 7.81 -0.94
C TRP A 130 3.28 9.29 -0.57
N ALA A 131 2.69 9.74 0.54
CA ALA A 131 2.93 11.06 1.10
C ALA A 131 4.40 11.23 1.53
N ASP A 132 4.95 10.28 2.31
CA ASP A 132 6.37 10.29 2.68
C ASP A 132 7.27 10.33 1.43
N ARG A 133 6.90 9.56 0.40
CA ARG A 133 7.68 9.48 -0.85
C ARG A 133 7.68 10.80 -1.62
N SER A 134 6.58 11.54 -1.60
CA SER A 134 6.52 12.87 -2.22
C SER A 134 7.47 13.87 -1.56
N GLU A 135 7.79 13.67 -0.29
CA GLU A 135 8.72 14.47 0.51
C GLU A 135 10.14 13.88 0.56
N ASN A 136 10.41 12.80 -0.20
CA ASN A 136 11.67 12.03 -0.16
C ASN A 136 12.01 11.48 1.25
N ILE A 137 11.00 11.20 2.05
CA ILE A 137 11.14 10.60 3.37
C ILE A 137 11.07 9.08 3.21
N SER A 138 12.03 8.39 3.82
CA SER A 138 12.04 6.92 3.88
C SER A 138 12.67 6.48 5.19
N HIS A 139 12.07 5.51 5.84
CA HIS A 139 12.55 5.06 7.14
C HIS A 139 12.17 3.59 7.40
N TRP A 140 12.90 2.99 8.34
CA TRP A 140 12.57 1.67 8.85
C TRP A 140 11.35 1.72 9.75
N ARG A 141 10.47 0.76 9.55
CA ARG A 141 9.30 0.51 10.37
C ARG A 141 9.36 -0.91 10.93
N SER A 142 8.74 -1.13 12.06
CA SER A 142 8.64 -2.47 12.63
C SER A 142 7.36 -2.66 13.41
N LEU A 143 6.92 -3.92 13.46
CA LEU A 143 5.81 -4.38 14.28
C LEU A 143 6.30 -5.58 15.09
N ARG A 144 6.04 -5.60 16.40
CA ARG A 144 6.46 -6.66 17.30
C ARG A 144 5.26 -7.32 17.96
N SER A 145 5.27 -8.64 18.01
CA SER A 145 4.30 -9.40 18.80
C SER A 145 4.63 -9.26 20.29
N GLU A 146 3.67 -8.81 21.07
CA GLU A 146 3.77 -8.80 22.53
C GLU A 146 3.35 -10.14 23.16
N SER A 147 2.76 -11.03 22.35
CA SER A 147 2.24 -12.31 22.81
C SER A 147 3.35 -13.37 22.84
N THR A 148 3.59 -13.92 24.01
CA THR A 148 4.39 -15.16 24.16
C THR A 148 3.61 -16.41 23.72
N ASN A 149 2.32 -16.28 23.50
CA ASN A 149 1.42 -17.38 23.14
C ASN A 149 1.15 -17.30 21.62
N HIS A 150 2.09 -17.80 20.85
CA HIS A 150 1.96 -17.91 19.40
C HIS A 150 0.85 -18.91 19.05
N GLY A 151 -0.37 -18.40 18.91
CA GLY A 151 -1.54 -19.19 18.59
C GLY A 151 -1.38 -19.98 17.29
N ALA A 152 -2.16 -21.05 17.17
CA ALA A 152 -2.29 -21.76 15.89
C ALA A 152 -2.70 -20.77 14.78
N PRO A 153 -2.32 -21.03 13.52
CA PRO A 153 -2.76 -20.21 12.39
C PRO A 153 -4.28 -19.98 12.44
N PRO A 154 -4.76 -18.81 12.02
CA PRO A 154 -6.17 -18.47 12.13
C PRO A 154 -7.02 -19.55 11.49
N LYS A 155 -8.01 -20.05 12.22
CA LYS A 155 -8.97 -21.00 11.68
C LYS A 155 -9.93 -20.26 10.76
N GLY A 156 -9.68 -20.31 9.47
CA GLY A 156 -10.45 -19.61 8.44
C GLY A 156 -9.71 -18.44 7.82
N ARG A 157 -10.41 -17.71 6.93
CA ARG A 157 -9.84 -16.52 6.29
C ARG A 157 -9.78 -15.35 7.25
N LEU A 158 -8.74 -14.57 7.12
CA LEU A 158 -8.65 -13.27 7.79
C LEU A 158 -9.71 -12.32 7.22
N ILE A 159 -10.38 -11.61 8.10
CA ILE A 159 -11.36 -10.59 7.74
C ILE A 159 -10.75 -9.24 8.05
N LEU A 160 -10.72 -8.36 7.04
CA LEU A 160 -10.28 -6.98 7.23
C LEU A 160 -11.33 -6.22 8.03
N ASP A 161 -10.87 -5.50 9.05
CA ASP A 161 -11.72 -4.54 9.76
C ASP A 161 -11.85 -3.22 8.95
N ARG A 162 -12.73 -2.32 9.43
CA ARG A 162 -12.98 -1.05 8.76
C ARG A 162 -11.75 -0.15 8.67
N MET A 163 -10.89 -0.17 9.70
CA MET A 163 -9.69 0.66 9.73
C MET A 163 -8.66 0.16 8.71
N GLN A 164 -8.53 -1.16 8.59
CA GLN A 164 -7.65 -1.79 7.61
C GLN A 164 -8.13 -1.55 6.17
N ILE A 165 -9.44 -1.64 5.93
CA ILE A 165 -10.03 -1.32 4.63
C ILE A 165 -9.76 0.14 4.28
N ALA A 166 -10.05 1.08 5.20
CA ALA A 166 -9.80 2.50 4.99
C ALA A 166 -8.31 2.81 4.73
N ALA A 167 -7.40 2.12 5.41
CA ALA A 167 -5.96 2.27 5.20
C ALA A 167 -5.52 1.81 3.79
N LEU A 168 -6.09 0.72 3.28
CA LEU A 168 -5.82 0.23 1.94
C LEU A 168 -6.46 1.11 0.85
N GLU A 169 -7.66 1.65 1.10
CA GLU A 169 -8.29 2.64 0.23
C GLU A 169 -7.46 3.93 0.16
N GLN A 170 -6.95 4.39 1.31
CA GLN A 170 -6.04 5.54 1.37
C GLN A 170 -4.74 5.26 0.58
N GLN A 171 -4.16 4.06 0.72
CA GLN A 171 -2.98 3.65 -0.04
C GLN A 171 -3.22 3.73 -1.55
N GLN A 172 -4.38 3.26 -2.04
CA GLN A 172 -4.73 3.31 -3.46
C GLN A 172 -4.96 4.74 -3.94
N LEU A 173 -5.66 5.55 -3.15
CA LEU A 173 -5.90 6.96 -3.48
C LEU A 173 -4.59 7.75 -3.55
N GLU A 174 -3.71 7.56 -2.58
CA GLU A 174 -2.40 8.23 -2.58
C GLU A 174 -1.50 7.73 -3.70
N ALA A 175 -1.55 6.44 -4.08
CA ALA A 175 -0.84 5.92 -5.24
C ALA A 175 -1.26 6.64 -6.52
N PHE A 176 -2.57 6.76 -6.74
CA PHE A 176 -3.11 7.47 -7.89
C PHE A 176 -2.78 8.98 -7.85
N ALA A 177 -2.85 9.61 -6.67
CA ALA A 177 -2.43 11.00 -6.49
C ALA A 177 -0.93 11.20 -6.81
N TYR A 178 -0.09 10.25 -6.43
CA TYR A 178 1.35 10.31 -6.69
C TYR A 178 1.68 10.21 -8.18
N GLU A 179 1.01 9.31 -8.91
CA GLU A 179 1.14 9.21 -10.37
C GLU A 179 0.77 10.55 -11.04
N ARG A 180 -0.38 11.12 -10.67
CA ARG A 180 -0.82 12.42 -11.20
C ARG A 180 0.10 13.57 -10.80
N TRP A 181 0.65 13.55 -9.58
CA TRP A 181 1.61 14.54 -9.14
C TRP A 181 2.90 14.54 -9.99
N GLN A 182 3.37 13.37 -10.40
CA GLN A 182 4.52 13.28 -11.29
C GLN A 182 4.26 13.89 -12.68
N GLU A 183 3.01 13.88 -13.14
CA GLU A 183 2.59 14.51 -14.41
C GLU A 183 2.44 16.03 -14.27
N HIS A 184 2.19 16.53 -13.06
CA HIS A 184 1.88 17.95 -12.76
C HIS A 184 2.95 18.59 -11.87
N SER A 185 4.15 18.83 -12.41
CA SER A 185 5.33 19.30 -11.67
C SER A 185 5.19 20.67 -10.97
N HIS A 186 4.14 21.42 -11.25
CA HIS A 186 3.84 22.74 -10.67
C HIS A 186 2.85 22.69 -9.49
N ALA A 187 2.28 21.53 -9.20
CA ALA A 187 1.34 21.34 -8.09
C ALA A 187 2.01 20.59 -6.93
N GLU A 188 1.59 20.87 -5.72
CA GLU A 188 2.03 20.12 -4.54
C GLU A 188 1.26 18.80 -4.42
N PHE A 189 1.92 17.73 -3.95
CA PHE A 189 1.27 16.42 -3.75
C PHE A 189 0.00 16.52 -2.90
N ASN A 190 0.09 17.23 -1.77
CA ASN A 190 -1.04 17.40 -0.86
C ASN A 190 -2.20 18.19 -1.48
N GLN A 191 -1.92 19.08 -2.42
CA GLN A 191 -2.96 19.79 -3.17
C GLN A 191 -3.71 18.83 -4.11
N ILE A 192 -2.99 17.99 -4.85
CA ILE A 192 -3.58 16.99 -5.73
C ILE A 192 -4.42 16.00 -4.92
N LEU A 193 -3.88 15.47 -3.84
CA LEU A 193 -4.59 14.56 -2.94
C LEU A 193 -5.87 15.19 -2.38
N GLY A 194 -5.79 16.45 -1.94
CA GLY A 194 -6.94 17.20 -1.44
C GLY A 194 -8.03 17.39 -2.51
N TYR A 195 -7.65 17.69 -3.75
CA TYR A 195 -8.60 17.78 -4.85
C TYR A 195 -9.26 16.42 -5.16
N MET A 196 -8.50 15.33 -5.15
CA MET A 196 -9.05 13.98 -5.36
C MET A 196 -10.05 13.60 -4.26
N GLN A 197 -9.74 13.88 -3.00
CA GLN A 197 -10.67 13.65 -1.88
C GLN A 197 -11.96 14.47 -2.03
N GLN A 198 -11.87 15.73 -2.46
CA GLN A 198 -13.04 16.55 -2.79
C GLN A 198 -13.83 15.98 -3.96
N GLY A 199 -13.16 15.44 -4.98
CA GLY A 199 -13.77 14.78 -6.13
C GLY A 199 -14.60 13.56 -5.70
N ILE A 200 -14.00 12.67 -4.90
CA ILE A 200 -14.68 11.49 -4.35
C ILE A 200 -15.88 11.90 -3.51
N ALA A 201 -15.72 12.88 -2.61
CA ALA A 201 -16.83 13.41 -1.81
C ALA A 201 -17.94 14.04 -2.65
N SER A 202 -17.63 14.47 -3.88
CA SER A 202 -18.57 14.99 -4.87
C SER A 202 -19.12 13.89 -5.81
N GLY A 203 -18.77 12.61 -5.55
CA GLY A 203 -19.25 11.45 -6.30
C GLY A 203 -18.53 11.19 -7.63
N PHE A 204 -17.30 11.66 -7.79
CA PHE A 204 -16.39 11.27 -8.87
C PHE A 204 -15.50 10.14 -8.34
N ASP A 205 -16.00 8.91 -8.38
CA ASP A 205 -15.45 7.73 -7.70
C ASP A 205 -14.77 6.71 -8.64
N ASP A 206 -14.87 6.93 -9.95
CA ASP A 206 -14.11 6.16 -10.94
C ASP A 206 -12.86 6.94 -11.42
N GLU A 207 -11.83 6.23 -11.83
CA GLU A 207 -10.53 6.80 -12.23
C GLU A 207 -10.66 7.89 -13.30
N LYS A 208 -11.50 7.66 -14.32
CA LYS A 208 -11.68 8.59 -15.44
C LYS A 208 -12.35 9.89 -14.99
N SER A 209 -13.42 9.78 -14.21
CA SER A 209 -14.16 10.95 -13.73
C SER A 209 -13.36 11.73 -12.68
N LEU A 210 -12.63 11.03 -11.81
CA LEU A 210 -11.76 11.65 -10.82
C LEU A 210 -10.58 12.37 -11.49
N GLY A 211 -9.99 11.77 -12.53
CA GLY A 211 -8.96 12.42 -13.33
C GLY A 211 -9.47 13.70 -14.01
N ALA A 212 -10.64 13.64 -14.64
CA ALA A 212 -11.23 14.83 -15.27
C ALA A 212 -11.60 15.94 -14.25
N TYR A 213 -12.05 15.55 -13.05
CA TYR A 213 -12.25 16.47 -11.94
C TYR A 213 -10.95 17.15 -11.52
N LEU A 214 -9.88 16.37 -11.36
CA LEU A 214 -8.55 16.88 -10.99
C LEU A 214 -8.04 17.90 -12.01
N GLU A 215 -8.10 17.60 -13.30
CA GLU A 215 -7.68 18.53 -14.37
C GLU A 215 -8.44 19.85 -14.30
N ALA A 216 -9.76 19.80 -14.09
CA ALA A 216 -10.58 21.01 -13.93
C ALA A 216 -10.11 21.82 -12.71
N ARG A 217 -9.76 21.17 -11.58
CA ARG A 217 -9.31 21.84 -10.36
C ARG A 217 -7.90 22.44 -10.52
N LEU A 218 -6.99 21.75 -11.20
CA LEU A 218 -5.63 22.22 -11.46
C LEU A 218 -5.59 23.40 -12.43
N THR A 219 -6.57 23.50 -13.32
CA THR A 219 -6.70 24.66 -14.21
C THR A 219 -7.07 25.94 -13.45
N TYR A 220 -7.73 25.82 -12.29
CA TYR A 220 -8.18 26.95 -11.47
C TYR A 220 -7.72 26.80 -10.01
N PRO A 221 -6.39 26.82 -9.74
CA PRO A 221 -5.84 26.53 -8.42
C PRO A 221 -6.18 27.56 -7.34
N GLN A 222 -6.63 28.76 -7.75
CA GLN A 222 -7.05 29.84 -6.85
C GLN A 222 -8.35 29.52 -6.09
N HIS A 223 -9.12 28.52 -6.54
CA HIS A 223 -10.34 28.09 -5.85
C HIS A 223 -10.04 26.93 -4.90
N LEU A 224 -9.95 27.20 -3.61
CA LEU A 224 -9.66 26.17 -2.59
C LEU A 224 -10.85 25.17 -2.43
N SER A 225 -12.07 25.64 -2.65
CA SER A 225 -13.29 24.82 -2.57
C SER A 225 -14.26 25.20 -3.68
N HIS A 226 -15.30 24.40 -3.86
CA HIS A 226 -16.43 24.70 -4.75
C HIS A 226 -17.76 24.36 -4.03
N PRO A 227 -18.90 24.93 -4.46
CA PRO A 227 -20.18 24.55 -3.91
C PRO A 227 -20.49 23.08 -4.22
N GLN A 228 -21.42 22.52 -3.46
CA GLN A 228 -21.87 21.16 -3.70
C GLN A 228 -22.44 21.05 -5.13
N ILE A 229 -21.88 20.13 -5.91
CA ILE A 229 -22.30 19.89 -7.29
C ILE A 229 -23.60 19.08 -7.23
N ALA A 230 -24.61 19.51 -8.02
CA ALA A 230 -25.89 18.83 -8.05
C ALA A 230 -25.74 17.35 -8.43
N SER A 231 -26.59 16.50 -7.88
CA SER A 231 -26.69 15.10 -8.27
C SER A 231 -27.09 14.97 -9.75
N GLY A 232 -26.52 13.99 -10.45
CA GLY A 232 -26.79 13.77 -11.87
C GLY A 232 -25.71 12.94 -12.54
N GLN A 233 -25.79 12.81 -13.86
CA GLN A 233 -24.75 12.10 -14.62
C GLN A 233 -23.40 12.81 -14.47
N VAL A 234 -22.33 12.04 -14.44
CA VAL A 234 -20.94 12.52 -14.24
C VAL A 234 -20.58 13.68 -15.17
N GLN A 235 -20.90 13.55 -16.46
CA GLN A 235 -20.62 14.60 -17.46
C GLN A 235 -21.31 15.93 -17.13
N PHE A 236 -22.58 15.89 -16.69
CA PHE A 236 -23.32 17.09 -16.29
C PHE A 236 -22.69 17.75 -15.05
N ARG A 237 -22.28 16.94 -14.07
CA ARG A 237 -21.59 17.43 -12.86
C ARG A 237 -20.26 18.09 -13.20
N LEU A 238 -19.46 17.52 -14.11
CA LEU A 238 -18.23 18.12 -14.59
C LEU A 238 -18.46 19.46 -15.30
N GLN A 239 -19.47 19.55 -16.16
CA GLN A 239 -19.83 20.80 -16.80
C GLN A 239 -20.25 21.88 -15.80
N GLN A 240 -21.03 21.52 -14.77
CA GLN A 240 -21.37 22.45 -13.71
C GLN A 240 -20.15 22.95 -12.94
N LEU A 241 -19.21 22.05 -12.60
CA LEU A 241 -17.97 22.42 -11.96
C LEU A 241 -17.17 23.41 -12.82
N GLN A 242 -16.96 23.10 -14.09
CA GLN A 242 -16.22 23.94 -15.03
C GLN A 242 -16.85 25.32 -15.17
N SER A 243 -18.17 25.36 -15.40
CA SER A 243 -18.91 26.61 -15.50
C SER A 243 -18.81 27.47 -14.23
N TRP A 244 -18.81 26.84 -13.07
CA TRP A 244 -18.65 27.55 -11.80
C TRP A 244 -17.21 28.09 -11.64
N LEU A 245 -16.19 27.28 -11.95
CA LEU A 245 -14.79 27.66 -11.87
C LEU A 245 -14.45 28.84 -12.81
N GLU A 246 -15.03 28.84 -14.01
CA GLU A 246 -14.87 29.91 -15.01
C GLU A 246 -15.57 31.22 -14.60
N ALA A 247 -16.78 31.09 -14.01
CA ALA A 247 -17.61 32.25 -13.66
C ALA A 247 -17.20 32.94 -12.34
N THR A 248 -16.47 32.23 -11.47
CA THR A 248 -16.13 32.75 -10.14
C THR A 248 -14.75 33.41 -10.20
N PRO A 249 -14.65 34.73 -9.95
CA PRO A 249 -13.35 35.41 -9.89
C PRO A 249 -12.52 34.84 -8.73
N ALA A 250 -11.21 34.83 -8.89
CA ALA A 250 -10.28 34.49 -7.81
C ALA A 250 -10.59 35.33 -6.58
N PRO A 251 -10.55 34.76 -5.36
CA PRO A 251 -10.71 35.56 -4.15
C PRO A 251 -9.64 36.65 -4.16
N SER A 252 -10.07 37.93 -4.15
CA SER A 252 -9.16 39.04 -4.05
C SER A 252 -8.36 38.88 -2.75
N GLU A 253 -7.03 38.84 -2.85
CA GLU A 253 -6.17 38.92 -1.69
C GLU A 253 -6.55 40.19 -0.93
N SER A 254 -7.21 40.01 0.21
CA SER A 254 -7.47 41.09 1.13
C SER A 254 -6.10 41.57 1.63
N GLN A 255 -5.66 42.71 1.11
CA GLN A 255 -4.52 43.41 1.65
C GLN A 255 -4.82 43.74 3.11
N GLY A 256 -4.14 43.04 4.02
CA GLY A 256 -4.12 43.25 5.45
C GLY A 256 -2.68 43.44 5.91
#